data_b08d9b0c7e19a853b9b0e84f08864f78
#
_entry.id   b08d9b0c7e19a853b9b0e84f08864f78
#
_cell.length_a   1.000
_cell.length_b   1.000
_cell.length_c   1.000
_cell.angle_alpha   90.00
_cell.angle_beta   90.00
_cell.angle_gamma   90.00
#
_symmetry.space_group_name_H-M   'P 1'
#
loop_
_entity.id
_entity.type
_entity.pdbx_description
1 polymer ?
#
loop_
_entity_poly.entity_id
_entity_poly.type
_entity_poly.pdbx_seq_one_letter_code
_entity_poly.pdbx_strand_id
1 'polypeptide(L)'
;VQSMDAEKIDAAKEAARRYNQQLNNALDRDAAGEADDIGTSYVDMLDVGESLGYITIPKIDVNLPIYEGTSDNVLVKGVGHLEGSSYPLGGAGTHSVLTGHRGLAEAVLFTDLDKLGEGDRFYLHIMDEVLAYQVDQVKVVEPENTEDLEIIPGGDYCTLVTCTPYAINTHRMLVRGARVPYTGEDEQPDTPQTVQYQQLNTGNVVKRICLLYTSDAADEE
;
A
#
# COMPACT_ATOMS: atom_id res chain seq x y z
N VAL A 1 -17.79 -6.41 3.60
CA VAL A 1 -17.01 -6.98 4.71
C VAL A 1 -17.92 -7.96 5.44
N GLN A 2 -17.70 -9.27 5.27
CA GLN A 2 -18.36 -10.27 6.09
C GLN A 2 -17.91 -10.06 7.53
N SER A 3 -18.84 -10.12 8.48
CA SER A 3 -18.55 -9.99 9.91
C SER A 3 -17.57 -11.09 10.33
N MET A 4 -16.30 -10.72 10.42
CA MET A 4 -15.30 -11.57 11.08
C MET A 4 -15.61 -11.61 12.57
N ASP A 5 -15.45 -12.77 13.21
CA ASP A 5 -15.51 -12.87 14.66
C ASP A 5 -14.45 -11.98 15.30
N ALA A 6 -14.80 -11.27 16.37
CA ALA A 6 -13.88 -10.34 17.06
C ALA A 6 -12.56 -11.02 17.46
N GLU A 7 -12.61 -12.30 17.85
CA GLU A 7 -11.41 -13.09 18.16
C GLU A 7 -10.46 -13.25 16.95
N LYS A 8 -11.00 -13.40 15.75
CA LYS A 8 -10.20 -13.49 14.51
C LYS A 8 -9.57 -12.15 14.17
N ILE A 9 -10.29 -11.04 14.34
CA ILE A 9 -9.79 -9.69 14.13
C ILE A 9 -8.62 -9.41 15.08
N ASP A 10 -8.78 -9.72 16.36
CA ASP A 10 -7.74 -9.52 17.37
C ASP A 10 -6.49 -10.37 17.08
N ALA A 11 -6.67 -11.64 16.70
CA ALA A 11 -5.57 -12.52 16.33
C ALA A 11 -4.82 -12.02 15.09
N ALA A 12 -5.54 -11.52 14.07
CA ALA A 12 -4.97 -10.95 12.88
C ALA A 12 -4.18 -9.66 13.17
N LYS A 13 -4.72 -8.76 13.98
CA LYS A 13 -4.02 -7.55 14.43
C LYS A 13 -2.74 -7.87 15.20
N GLU A 14 -2.81 -8.85 16.09
CA GLU A 14 -1.64 -9.24 16.87
C GLU A 14 -0.54 -9.85 15.98
N ALA A 15 -0.91 -10.67 15.00
CA ALA A 15 0.02 -11.23 14.03
C ALA A 15 0.68 -10.11 13.20
N ALA A 16 -0.10 -9.14 12.70
CA ALA A 16 0.39 -8.01 11.95
C ALA A 16 1.31 -7.10 12.77
N ARG A 17 0.98 -6.84 14.04
CA ARG A 17 1.84 -6.09 14.95
C ARG A 17 3.16 -6.81 15.22
N ARG A 18 3.12 -8.14 15.38
CA ARG A 18 4.35 -8.94 15.53
C ARG A 18 5.24 -8.87 14.29
N TYR A 19 4.65 -8.95 13.09
CA TYR A 19 5.38 -8.76 11.84
C TYR A 19 6.06 -7.39 11.79
N ASN A 20 5.33 -6.31 12.03
CA ASN A 20 5.88 -4.96 12.05
C ASN A 20 7.02 -4.81 13.07
N GLN A 21 6.89 -5.44 14.24
CA GLN A 21 7.93 -5.43 15.25
C GLN A 21 9.17 -6.24 14.84
N GLN A 22 8.98 -7.39 14.18
CA GLN A 22 10.08 -8.18 13.64
C GLN A 22 10.83 -7.43 12.55
N LEU A 23 10.08 -6.76 11.64
CA LEU A 23 10.65 -5.93 10.59
C LEU A 23 11.49 -4.78 11.17
N ASN A 24 10.98 -4.08 12.18
CA ASN A 24 11.70 -3.00 12.86
C ASN A 24 12.97 -3.52 13.58
N ASN A 25 12.87 -4.66 14.26
CA ASN A 25 14.01 -5.28 14.93
C ASN A 25 15.08 -5.79 13.96
N ALA A 26 14.70 -6.21 12.75
CA ALA A 26 15.66 -6.63 11.72
C ALA A 26 16.45 -5.45 11.18
N LEU A 27 15.80 -4.30 10.97
CA LEU A 27 16.50 -3.07 10.58
C LEU A 27 17.53 -2.63 11.64
N ASP A 28 17.19 -2.75 12.93
CA ASP A 28 18.14 -2.46 14.01
C ASP A 28 19.33 -3.44 13.99
N ARG A 29 19.12 -4.71 13.62
CA ARG A 29 20.19 -5.72 13.49
C ARG A 29 21.02 -5.54 12.24
N ASP A 30 20.41 -5.18 11.09
CA ASP A 30 21.13 -4.84 9.87
C ASP A 30 22.07 -3.65 10.09
N ALA A 31 21.62 -2.65 10.84
CA ALA A 31 22.46 -1.54 11.29
C ALA A 31 23.61 -2.01 12.20
N ALA A 32 23.46 -3.15 12.89
CA ALA A 32 24.48 -3.79 13.70
C ALA A 32 25.33 -4.83 12.93
N GLY A 33 24.99 -5.13 11.65
CA GLY A 33 25.67 -6.12 10.80
C GLY A 33 25.24 -7.57 11.04
N GLU A 34 24.08 -7.79 11.66
CA GLU A 34 23.48 -9.10 11.93
C GLU A 34 22.20 -9.25 11.10
N ALA A 35 22.30 -9.67 9.84
CA ALA A 35 21.13 -9.89 8.97
C ALA A 35 20.42 -11.21 9.30
N ASP A 36 19.13 -11.14 9.63
CA ASP A 36 18.23 -12.28 9.70
C ASP A 36 17.25 -12.24 8.53
N ASP A 37 17.03 -13.40 7.90
CA ASP A 37 15.96 -13.59 6.92
C ASP A 37 14.60 -13.54 7.65
N ILE A 38 13.87 -12.44 7.47
CA ILE A 38 12.50 -12.33 7.95
C ILE A 38 11.65 -13.16 7.02
N GLY A 39 11.38 -14.42 7.41
CA GLY A 39 10.58 -15.34 6.63
C GLY A 39 9.26 -14.70 6.15
N THR A 40 9.07 -14.69 4.86
CA THR A 40 8.02 -14.01 4.09
C THR A 40 6.60 -14.55 4.28
N SER A 41 6.35 -15.44 5.22
CA SER A 41 5.05 -16.14 5.34
C SER A 41 4.09 -15.45 6.31
N TYR A 42 3.73 -14.20 6.01
CA TYR A 42 2.64 -13.54 6.72
C TYR A 42 1.26 -13.83 6.10
N VAL A 43 1.20 -14.05 4.80
CA VAL A 43 -0.03 -14.30 4.03
C VAL A 43 -0.79 -15.53 4.54
N ASP A 44 -0.07 -16.54 5.03
CA ASP A 44 -0.66 -17.76 5.58
C ASP A 44 -1.30 -17.60 6.98
N MET A 45 -1.03 -16.47 7.66
CA MET A 45 -1.52 -16.22 9.02
C MET A 45 -2.80 -15.39 9.07
N LEU A 46 -3.11 -14.64 8.02
CA LEU A 46 -4.31 -13.83 7.94
C LEU A 46 -5.34 -14.46 7.01
N ASP A 47 -6.23 -15.26 7.58
CA ASP A 47 -7.52 -15.61 6.97
C ASP A 47 -8.46 -14.36 7.04
N VAL A 48 -7.97 -13.20 6.55
CA VAL A 48 -8.70 -11.92 6.58
C VAL A 48 -9.61 -11.73 5.36
N GLY A 49 -9.79 -12.78 4.54
CA GLY A 49 -10.57 -12.68 3.32
C GLY A 49 -9.77 -12.09 2.15
N GLU A 50 -10.48 -11.65 1.10
CA GLU A 50 -9.84 -11.17 -0.13
C GLU A 50 -9.20 -9.79 0.00
N SER A 51 -9.53 -8.97 1.00
CA SER A 51 -8.99 -7.61 1.18
C SER A 51 -8.62 -7.32 2.63
N LEU A 52 -7.54 -6.54 2.82
CA LEU A 52 -7.07 -6.06 4.13
C LEU A 52 -7.97 -4.98 4.73
N GLY A 53 -8.65 -4.23 3.86
CA GLY A 53 -9.45 -3.07 4.17
C GLY A 53 -9.65 -2.21 2.94
N TYR A 54 -9.80 -0.92 3.14
CA TYR A 54 -9.92 0.05 2.03
C TYR A 54 -9.25 1.39 2.38
N ILE A 55 -8.89 2.14 1.34
CA ILE A 55 -8.35 3.49 1.44
C ILE A 55 -9.37 4.51 0.94
N THR A 56 -9.55 5.61 1.67
CA THR A 56 -10.28 6.80 1.21
C THR A 56 -9.35 7.99 1.07
N ILE A 57 -9.48 8.72 -0.05
CA ILE A 57 -8.76 9.98 -0.31
C ILE A 57 -9.79 11.00 -0.78
N PRO A 58 -10.43 11.75 0.13
CA PRO A 58 -11.57 12.61 -0.18
C PRO A 58 -11.30 13.65 -1.26
N LYS A 59 -10.10 14.25 -1.25
CA LYS A 59 -9.72 15.31 -2.21
C LYS A 59 -9.79 14.87 -3.68
N ILE A 60 -9.58 13.59 -3.95
CA ILE A 60 -9.55 13.04 -5.31
C ILE A 60 -10.61 11.96 -5.53
N ASP A 61 -11.61 11.90 -4.64
CA ASP A 61 -12.76 10.97 -4.72
C ASP A 61 -12.35 9.50 -4.86
N VAL A 62 -11.31 9.08 -4.11
CA VAL A 62 -10.85 7.70 -4.09
C VAL A 62 -11.44 6.95 -2.90
N ASN A 63 -12.02 5.78 -3.18
CA ASN A 63 -12.46 4.79 -2.19
C ASN A 63 -12.21 3.39 -2.77
N LEU A 64 -11.08 2.77 -2.43
CA LEU A 64 -10.57 1.57 -3.07
C LEU A 64 -10.20 0.50 -2.05
N PRO A 65 -10.48 -0.79 -2.34
CA PRO A 65 -10.02 -1.89 -1.51
C PRO A 65 -8.50 -2.01 -1.53
N ILE A 66 -7.94 -2.42 -0.41
CA ILE A 66 -6.52 -2.72 -0.23
C ILE A 66 -6.37 -4.24 -0.18
N TYR A 67 -5.48 -4.77 -1.00
CA TYR A 67 -5.14 -6.19 -1.08
C TYR A 67 -3.68 -6.43 -0.69
N GLU A 68 -3.36 -7.67 -0.35
CA GLU A 68 -1.98 -8.09 -0.13
C GLU A 68 -1.25 -8.28 -1.45
N GLY A 69 0.02 -7.83 -1.49
CA GLY A 69 0.90 -7.95 -2.64
C GLY A 69 0.64 -6.94 -3.75
N THR A 70 1.51 -6.95 -4.75
CA THR A 70 1.52 -5.98 -5.86
C THR A 70 1.49 -6.65 -7.23
N SER A 71 1.01 -7.90 -7.30
CA SER A 71 0.85 -8.60 -8.58
C SER A 71 -0.19 -7.90 -9.47
N ASP A 72 -0.11 -8.14 -10.77
CA ASP A 72 -1.04 -7.61 -11.76
C ASP A 72 -2.51 -7.89 -11.41
N ASN A 73 -2.78 -9.11 -10.93
CA ASN A 73 -4.12 -9.54 -10.53
C ASN A 73 -4.65 -8.77 -9.32
N VAL A 74 -3.77 -8.23 -8.48
CA VAL A 74 -4.10 -7.38 -7.34
C VAL A 74 -4.33 -5.95 -7.82
N LEU A 75 -3.37 -5.37 -8.53
CA LEU A 75 -3.39 -3.96 -8.92
C LEU A 75 -4.50 -3.61 -9.92
N VAL A 76 -5.04 -4.58 -10.63
CA VAL A 76 -6.25 -4.35 -11.44
C VAL A 76 -7.52 -4.25 -10.58
N LYS A 77 -7.55 -4.82 -9.38
CA LYS A 77 -8.73 -4.83 -8.50
C LYS A 77 -8.79 -3.63 -7.55
N GLY A 78 -7.64 -3.05 -7.20
CA GLY A 78 -7.56 -1.98 -6.22
C GLY A 78 -6.14 -1.56 -5.92
N VAL A 79 -5.88 -1.30 -4.66
CA VAL A 79 -4.58 -0.91 -4.13
C VAL A 79 -3.89 -2.13 -3.54
N GLY A 80 -2.61 -2.31 -3.84
CA GLY A 80 -1.78 -3.40 -3.33
C GLY A 80 -0.86 -2.93 -2.20
N HIS A 81 -0.77 -3.71 -1.13
CA HIS A 81 0.23 -3.53 -0.08
C HIS A 81 1.56 -4.12 -0.57
N LEU A 82 2.63 -3.31 -0.51
CA LEU A 82 3.96 -3.73 -0.94
C LEU A 82 4.56 -4.70 0.08
N GLU A 83 4.86 -5.90 -0.37
CA GLU A 83 5.55 -6.92 0.44
C GLU A 83 6.89 -6.38 0.97
N GLY A 84 7.22 -6.70 2.20
CA GLY A 84 8.43 -6.20 2.87
C GLY A 84 8.29 -4.82 3.51
N SER A 85 7.21 -4.07 3.26
CA SER A 85 6.86 -2.87 4.03
C SER A 85 6.05 -3.23 5.28
N SER A 86 5.93 -2.27 6.22
CA SER A 86 5.10 -2.48 7.41
C SER A 86 3.65 -2.70 7.05
N TYR A 87 3.01 -3.62 7.77
CA TYR A 87 1.57 -3.81 7.64
C TYR A 87 0.79 -2.55 8.04
N PRO A 88 -0.30 -2.18 7.33
CA PRO A 88 -0.99 -0.91 7.51
C PRO A 88 -1.85 -0.85 8.78
N LEU A 89 -1.24 -1.13 9.93
CA LEU A 89 -1.84 -0.98 11.26
C LEU A 89 -1.33 0.24 12.03
N GLY A 90 -0.39 0.98 11.44
CA GLY A 90 0.27 2.10 12.09
C GLY A 90 1.09 1.70 13.31
N GLY A 91 1.60 2.70 14.01
CA GLY A 91 2.42 2.56 15.20
C GLY A 91 3.83 3.10 15.01
N ALA A 92 4.51 3.38 16.12
CA ALA A 92 5.86 3.90 16.07
C ALA A 92 6.85 2.91 15.43
N GLY A 93 7.67 3.39 14.50
CA GLY A 93 8.61 2.57 13.73
C GLY A 93 7.90 1.75 12.64
N THR A 94 6.82 2.27 12.05
CA THR A 94 6.17 1.63 10.91
C THR A 94 6.15 2.54 9.68
N HIS A 95 6.30 1.92 8.51
CA HIS A 95 6.13 2.57 7.23
C HIS A 95 5.44 1.60 6.27
N SER A 96 4.15 1.78 6.06
CA SER A 96 3.37 0.99 5.10
C SER A 96 3.47 1.60 3.71
N VAL A 97 3.57 0.76 2.69
CA VAL A 97 3.61 1.20 1.29
C VAL A 97 2.44 0.61 0.53
N LEU A 98 1.62 1.48 -0.05
CA LEU A 98 0.45 1.11 -0.82
C LEU A 98 0.62 1.58 -2.26
N THR A 99 0.49 0.66 -3.21
CA THR A 99 0.66 0.98 -4.63
C THR A 99 -0.63 0.82 -5.41
N GLY A 100 -0.84 1.68 -6.38
CA GLY A 100 -2.00 1.65 -7.25
C GLY A 100 -1.65 2.11 -8.66
N HIS A 101 -2.34 1.55 -9.65
CA HIS A 101 -2.17 1.95 -11.05
C HIS A 101 -2.57 3.40 -11.31
N ARG A 102 -1.94 3.98 -12.33
CA ARG A 102 -2.29 5.27 -12.92
C ARG A 102 -2.55 5.09 -14.41
N GLY A 103 -3.67 5.65 -14.88
CA GLY A 103 -3.95 5.68 -16.32
C GLY A 103 -4.50 4.40 -16.91
N LEU A 104 -5.17 3.56 -16.12
CA LEU A 104 -6.01 2.51 -16.67
C LEU A 104 -7.27 3.13 -17.28
N ALA A 105 -7.61 2.74 -18.51
CA ALA A 105 -8.76 3.32 -19.24
C ALA A 105 -10.11 3.10 -18.53
N GLU A 106 -10.18 2.11 -17.65
CA GLU A 106 -11.43 1.64 -17.05
C GLU A 106 -11.50 1.85 -15.53
N ALA A 107 -10.43 2.36 -14.90
CA ALA A 107 -10.38 2.55 -13.46
C ALA A 107 -9.57 3.79 -13.06
N VAL A 108 -10.15 4.64 -12.24
CA VAL A 108 -9.50 5.88 -11.77
C VAL A 108 -8.30 5.56 -10.87
N LEU A 109 -8.42 4.57 -9.98
CA LEU A 109 -7.38 4.16 -9.02
C LEU A 109 -6.57 5.36 -8.47
N PHE A 110 -5.24 5.38 -8.67
CA PHE A 110 -4.37 6.49 -8.27
C PHE A 110 -4.06 7.47 -9.42
N THR A 111 -4.96 7.57 -10.42
CA THR A 111 -4.77 8.45 -11.58
C THR A 111 -4.55 9.90 -11.18
N ASP A 112 -5.29 10.37 -10.19
CA ASP A 112 -5.29 11.75 -9.72
C ASP A 112 -4.40 11.98 -8.48
N LEU A 113 -3.53 11.03 -8.15
CA LEU A 113 -2.65 11.14 -6.98
C LEU A 113 -1.75 12.38 -7.00
N ASP A 114 -1.42 12.89 -8.19
CA ASP A 114 -0.64 14.11 -8.39
C ASP A 114 -1.38 15.41 -7.99
N LYS A 115 -2.66 15.33 -7.68
CA LYS A 115 -3.42 16.46 -7.13
C LYS A 115 -3.25 16.61 -5.61
N LEU A 116 -2.66 15.60 -4.94
CA LEU A 116 -2.35 15.68 -3.52
C LEU A 116 -1.09 16.52 -3.29
N GLY A 117 -1.12 17.26 -2.19
CA GLY A 117 0.00 18.06 -1.70
C GLY A 117 0.08 18.01 -0.18
N GLU A 118 1.14 18.63 0.37
CA GLU A 118 1.31 18.71 1.82
C GLU A 118 0.08 19.30 2.52
N GLY A 119 -0.34 18.65 3.60
CA GLY A 119 -1.52 19.02 4.37
C GLY A 119 -2.80 18.28 3.99
N ASP A 120 -2.89 17.67 2.80
CA ASP A 120 -4.02 16.83 2.42
C ASP A 120 -4.07 15.55 3.24
N ARG A 121 -5.23 14.93 3.34
CA ARG A 121 -5.42 13.73 4.15
C ARG A 121 -5.92 12.55 3.35
N PHE A 122 -5.53 11.37 3.80
CA PHE A 122 -6.10 10.09 3.38
C PHE A 122 -6.29 9.18 4.59
N TYR A 123 -7.14 8.19 4.44
CA TYR A 123 -7.55 7.33 5.55
C TYR A 123 -7.47 5.87 5.15
N LEU A 124 -6.94 5.04 6.03
CA LEU A 124 -6.94 3.59 5.88
C LEU A 124 -7.95 2.99 6.84
N HIS A 125 -8.90 2.25 6.32
CA HIS A 125 -9.89 1.51 7.08
C HIS A 125 -9.46 0.06 7.12
N ILE A 126 -8.79 -0.33 8.18
CA ILE A 126 -8.21 -1.66 8.34
C ILE A 126 -8.90 -2.37 9.50
N MET A 127 -9.56 -3.49 9.20
CA MET A 127 -10.34 -4.24 10.17
C MET A 127 -11.41 -3.34 10.83
N ASP A 128 -11.25 -2.98 12.11
CA ASP A 128 -12.14 -2.14 12.90
C ASP A 128 -11.51 -0.78 13.27
N GLU A 129 -10.36 -0.44 12.68
CA GLU A 129 -9.65 0.81 12.94
C GLU A 129 -9.61 1.73 11.72
N VAL A 130 -9.66 3.04 11.97
CA VAL A 130 -9.43 4.08 10.96
C VAL A 130 -8.12 4.79 11.28
N LEU A 131 -7.20 4.75 10.32
CA LEU A 131 -5.89 5.36 10.42
C LEU A 131 -5.85 6.60 9.52
N ALA A 132 -5.76 7.79 10.12
CA ALA A 132 -5.66 9.03 9.38
C ALA A 132 -4.20 9.42 9.16
N TYR A 133 -3.86 9.76 7.92
CA TYR A 133 -2.54 10.24 7.53
C TYR A 133 -2.66 11.60 6.84
N GLN A 134 -1.75 12.50 7.19
CA GLN A 134 -1.63 13.80 6.53
C GLN A 134 -0.38 13.82 5.67
N VAL A 135 -0.53 14.20 4.41
CA VAL A 135 0.59 14.28 3.46
C VAL A 135 1.64 15.25 3.99
N ASP A 136 2.86 14.77 4.15
CA ASP A 136 4.03 15.53 4.60
C ASP A 136 5.14 15.58 3.54
N GLN A 137 5.05 14.73 2.51
CA GLN A 137 6.05 14.70 1.44
C GLN A 137 5.43 14.21 0.13
N VAL A 138 5.81 14.88 -0.98
CA VAL A 138 5.53 14.41 -2.34
C VAL A 138 6.84 14.41 -3.12
N LYS A 139 7.22 13.26 -3.69
CA LYS A 139 8.43 13.09 -4.48
C LYS A 139 8.18 12.32 -5.76
N VAL A 140 9.06 12.55 -6.75
CA VAL A 140 9.17 11.72 -7.96
C VAL A 140 10.56 11.14 -7.99
N VAL A 141 10.66 9.82 -8.08
CA VAL A 141 11.91 9.06 -7.99
C VAL A 141 12.03 8.09 -9.17
N GLU A 142 13.25 7.61 -9.43
CA GLU A 142 13.49 6.49 -10.31
C GLU A 142 12.86 5.21 -9.72
N PRO A 143 12.44 4.22 -10.55
CA PRO A 143 11.78 3.01 -10.06
C PRO A 143 12.60 2.20 -9.06
N GLU A 144 13.92 2.23 -9.20
CA GLU A 144 14.87 1.49 -8.36
C GLU A 144 15.21 2.20 -7.05
N ASN A 145 14.83 3.47 -6.89
CA ASN A 145 15.10 4.22 -5.67
C ASN A 145 14.01 3.95 -4.63
N THR A 146 14.35 3.18 -3.61
CA THR A 146 13.47 2.78 -2.50
C THR A 146 13.81 3.46 -1.18
N GLU A 147 14.80 4.36 -1.12
CA GLU A 147 15.25 5.02 0.12
C GLU A 147 14.12 5.74 0.88
N ASP A 148 13.19 6.36 0.13
CA ASP A 148 12.05 7.07 0.71
C ASP A 148 10.93 6.12 1.22
N LEU A 149 11.06 4.81 1.04
CA LEU A 149 10.13 3.79 1.52
C LEU A 149 10.62 3.08 2.79
N GLU A 150 11.84 3.38 3.24
CA GLU A 150 12.42 2.79 4.43
C GLU A 150 11.67 3.20 5.71
N ILE A 151 11.72 2.32 6.71
CA ILE A 151 11.17 2.63 8.03
C ILE A 151 12.01 3.71 8.71
N ILE A 152 11.34 4.74 9.17
CA ILE A 152 11.98 5.82 9.95
C ILE A 152 11.76 5.52 11.43
N PRO A 153 12.84 5.34 12.23
CA PRO A 153 12.73 5.03 13.65
C PRO A 153 11.80 5.99 14.40
N GLY A 154 10.80 5.43 15.09
CA GLY A 154 9.81 6.19 15.85
C GLY A 154 8.73 6.88 15.02
N GLY A 155 8.82 6.88 13.70
CA GLY A 155 7.80 7.41 12.81
C GLY A 155 6.62 6.45 12.63
N ASP A 156 5.48 6.99 12.19
CA ASP A 156 4.30 6.23 11.76
C ASP A 156 3.88 6.83 10.41
N TYR A 157 4.25 6.15 9.33
CA TYR A 157 4.08 6.64 7.96
C TYR A 157 3.33 5.64 7.07
N CYS A 158 2.65 6.21 6.08
CA CYS A 158 2.12 5.47 4.95
C CYS A 158 2.47 6.20 3.66
N THR A 159 3.07 5.51 2.68
CA THR A 159 3.38 6.08 1.37
C THR A 159 2.50 5.47 0.29
N LEU A 160 1.82 6.34 -0.46
CA LEU A 160 1.07 5.98 -1.65
C LEU A 160 1.99 6.07 -2.87
N VAL A 161 2.03 5.01 -3.69
CA VAL A 161 2.93 4.90 -4.84
C VAL A 161 2.14 4.73 -6.12
N THR A 162 2.50 5.49 -7.15
CA THR A 162 1.96 5.31 -8.50
C THR A 162 3.00 5.60 -9.57
N CYS A 163 2.72 5.22 -10.81
CA CYS A 163 3.58 5.53 -11.95
C CYS A 163 3.41 6.97 -12.41
N THR A 164 4.51 7.57 -12.89
CA THR A 164 4.53 8.92 -13.45
C THR A 164 5.64 9.04 -14.51
N PRO A 165 5.59 9.98 -15.49
CA PRO A 165 4.42 10.76 -15.91
C PRO A 165 3.29 9.86 -16.46
N TYR A 166 2.07 10.41 -16.52
CA TYR A 166 0.89 9.70 -17.05
C TYR A 166 1.17 9.06 -18.42
N ALA A 167 0.82 7.80 -18.59
CA ALA A 167 1.04 6.98 -19.79
C ALA A 167 2.53 6.72 -20.19
N ILE A 168 3.50 7.42 -19.59
CA ILE A 168 4.94 7.21 -19.86
C ILE A 168 5.55 6.25 -18.84
N ASN A 169 5.22 6.41 -17.56
CA ASN A 169 5.51 5.48 -16.45
C ASN A 169 7.01 5.23 -16.18
N THR A 170 7.87 6.19 -16.51
CA THR A 170 9.33 6.06 -16.34
C THR A 170 9.78 6.26 -14.89
N HIS A 171 8.97 6.90 -14.06
CA HIS A 171 9.28 7.20 -12.66
C HIS A 171 8.16 6.72 -11.74
N ARG A 172 8.37 6.86 -10.44
CA ARG A 172 7.37 6.64 -9.41
C ARG A 172 7.09 7.94 -8.68
N MET A 173 5.81 8.22 -8.49
CA MET A 173 5.36 9.28 -7.59
C MET A 173 5.10 8.68 -6.23
N LEU A 174 5.70 9.27 -5.21
CA LEU A 174 5.57 8.91 -3.80
C LEU A 174 4.82 10.04 -3.11
N VAL A 175 3.69 9.72 -2.47
CA VAL A 175 2.92 10.63 -1.62
C VAL A 175 2.93 10.05 -0.22
N ARG A 176 3.81 10.56 0.65
CA ARG A 176 3.93 10.09 2.03
C ARG A 176 3.02 10.88 2.95
N GLY A 177 2.33 10.17 3.82
CA GLY A 177 1.58 10.75 4.93
C GLY A 177 2.16 10.33 6.27
N ALA A 178 2.24 11.29 7.19
CA ALA A 178 2.52 11.05 8.60
C ALA A 178 1.21 10.84 9.35
N ARG A 179 1.21 9.96 10.34
CA ARG A 179 0.06 9.66 11.18
C ARG A 179 -0.44 10.89 11.91
N VAL A 180 -1.77 11.11 11.87
CA VAL A 180 -2.45 12.16 12.63
C VAL A 180 -3.66 11.58 13.36
N PRO A 181 -4.16 12.24 14.43
CA PRO A 181 -5.39 11.81 15.08
C PRO A 181 -6.56 11.80 14.11
N TYR A 182 -7.32 10.72 14.12
CA TYR A 182 -8.57 10.61 13.37
C TYR A 182 -9.69 11.38 14.07
N THR A 183 -10.37 12.28 13.34
CA THR A 183 -11.46 13.12 13.88
C THR A 183 -12.83 12.84 13.25
N GLY A 184 -12.85 12.08 12.15
CA GLY A 184 -14.09 11.74 11.43
C GLY A 184 -14.72 12.89 10.63
N GLU A 185 -14.10 14.07 10.59
CA GLU A 185 -14.72 15.28 10.03
C GLU A 185 -14.64 15.39 8.49
N ASP A 186 -13.73 14.64 7.84
CA ASP A 186 -13.40 14.78 6.42
C ASP A 186 -13.63 13.50 5.59
N GLU A 187 -14.40 12.55 6.09
CA GLU A 187 -14.60 11.26 5.41
C GLU A 187 -15.82 11.23 4.48
N GLN A 188 -15.65 10.48 3.40
CA GLN A 188 -16.74 10.08 2.51
C GLN A 188 -17.48 8.84 3.03
N PRO A 189 -18.76 8.61 2.63
CA PRO A 189 -19.54 7.49 3.12
C PRO A 189 -18.97 6.11 2.75
N ASP A 190 -19.13 5.19 3.67
CA ASP A 190 -18.53 3.86 3.90
C ASP A 190 -18.61 2.78 2.80
N THR A 191 -18.80 3.08 1.54
CA THR A 191 -18.93 2.03 0.52
C THR A 191 -17.77 2.06 -0.47
N PRO A 192 -16.83 1.08 -0.44
CA PRO A 192 -15.78 0.98 -1.44
C PRO A 192 -16.35 0.91 -2.86
N GLN A 193 -15.76 1.68 -3.76
CA GLN A 193 -16.12 1.60 -5.17
C GLN A 193 -15.68 0.23 -5.71
N THR A 194 -16.64 -0.59 -6.11
CA THR A 194 -16.34 -1.82 -6.83
C THR A 194 -15.90 -1.44 -8.23
N VAL A 195 -14.63 -1.66 -8.53
CA VAL A 195 -14.11 -1.46 -9.88
C VAL A 195 -14.79 -2.48 -10.81
N GLN A 196 -15.70 -2.03 -11.64
CA GLN A 196 -16.35 -2.89 -12.63
C GLN A 196 -15.45 -2.97 -13.86
N TYR A 197 -14.81 -4.11 -14.05
CA TYR A 197 -14.07 -4.42 -15.28
C TYR A 197 -15.04 -4.90 -16.36
N GLN A 198 -15.11 -4.17 -17.47
CA GLN A 198 -15.62 -4.77 -18.70
C GLN A 198 -14.50 -5.68 -19.24
N GLN A 199 -14.82 -6.95 -19.44
CA GLN A 199 -13.88 -7.89 -20.05
C GLN A 199 -13.52 -7.41 -21.45
N LEU A 200 -12.39 -6.70 -21.58
CA LEU A 200 -11.81 -6.46 -22.88
C LEU A 200 -11.18 -7.75 -23.40
N ASN A 201 -11.54 -8.11 -24.61
CA ASN A 201 -10.90 -9.15 -25.39
C ASN A 201 -9.39 -8.84 -25.47
N THR A 202 -8.60 -9.53 -24.67
CA THR A 202 -7.16 -9.32 -24.53
C THR A 202 -6.41 -9.87 -25.73
N GLY A 203 -6.46 -9.13 -26.83
CA GLY A 203 -5.52 -9.20 -27.91
C GLY A 203 -4.54 -8.04 -27.78
N ASN A 204 -3.35 -8.31 -27.24
CA ASN A 204 -2.14 -7.51 -27.44
C ASN A 204 -1.97 -6.14 -26.76
N VAL A 205 -2.32 -5.91 -25.51
CA VAL A 205 -1.86 -4.70 -24.78
C VAL A 205 -1.40 -4.97 -23.34
N VAL A 206 -0.78 -6.09 -23.05
CA VAL A 206 -0.22 -6.33 -21.72
C VAL A 206 1.29 -6.51 -21.84
N LYS A 207 2.02 -5.41 -21.92
CA LYS A 207 3.47 -5.38 -21.61
C LYS A 207 3.95 -3.96 -21.32
N ARG A 208 3.59 -3.42 -20.17
CA ARG A 208 4.37 -2.42 -19.42
C ARG A 208 3.68 -2.10 -18.10
N ILE A 209 3.78 -3.03 -17.18
CA ILE A 209 3.21 -2.95 -15.87
C ILE A 209 4.21 -2.29 -14.93
N CYS A 210 3.66 -1.52 -14.00
CA CYS A 210 4.37 -0.87 -12.92
C CYS A 210 4.96 -1.92 -11.96
N LEU A 211 6.06 -2.55 -12.33
CA LEU A 211 6.79 -3.49 -11.49
C LEU A 211 7.76 -2.72 -10.60
N LEU A 212 7.40 -2.57 -9.35
CA LEU A 212 8.36 -2.46 -8.27
C LEU A 212 8.80 -3.90 -7.97
N TYR A 213 10.04 -4.23 -8.32
CA TYR A 213 10.69 -5.49 -8.03
C TYR A 213 10.13 -6.77 -8.68
N THR A 214 10.75 -7.21 -9.75
CA THR A 214 11.07 -8.61 -9.95
C THR A 214 12.55 -8.69 -10.30
N SER A 215 13.35 -9.20 -9.36
CA SER A 215 14.66 -9.72 -9.64
C SER A 215 14.48 -11.05 -10.36
N ASP A 216 14.43 -11.06 -11.68
CA ASP A 216 14.75 -12.25 -12.47
C ASP A 216 16.25 -12.22 -12.80
N ALA A 217 17.01 -12.74 -11.85
CA ALA A 217 18.33 -13.28 -12.13
C ALA A 217 18.17 -14.80 -12.24
N ALA A 218 18.10 -15.30 -13.46
CA ALA A 218 18.37 -16.65 -13.95
C ALA A 218 17.55 -16.80 -15.27
N ASP A 219 18.08 -17.17 -16.42
CA ASP A 219 19.16 -18.06 -16.77
C ASP A 219 19.69 -17.65 -18.12
N GLU A 220 21.00 -17.52 -18.25
CA GLU A 220 21.70 -17.74 -19.49
C GLU A 220 22.18 -19.20 -19.53
N GLU A 221 21.71 -19.96 -20.49
CA GLU A 221 22.46 -20.95 -21.24
C GLU A 221 21.93 -21.04 -22.68
#